data_a455346b524ad7c047eaad48eb1caedd
#
_entry.id   a455346b524ad7c047eaad48eb1caedd
#
_cell.length_a   1.000
_cell.length_b   1.000
_cell.length_c   1.000
_cell.angle_alpha   90.00
_cell.angle_beta   90.00
_cell.angle_gamma   90.00
#
_symmetry.space_group_name_H-M   'P 1'
#
loop_
_entity.id
_entity.type
_entity.pdbx_description
1 polymer ?
#
loop_
_entity_poly.entity_id
_entity_poly.type
_entity_poly.pdbx_seq_one_letter_code
_entity_poly.pdbx_strand_id
1 'polypeptide(L)'
;MKRHVSFIAIFMLLCLALTGCGSKAIEEGTTYLEDGNYKKAVTKFKEAVDKGQDTGEAYRGIGMAKWELGEYEAALSAFQSALDNGAEKTAALYNFLGSCELKLDNPKEALNYYNLGQECDDASKELMQEMKYNEIVAYEKLGKWENARTKLKEYVKDYPNDERGTKEAEFLETQ
;
A
#
# COMPACT_ATOMS: atom_id res chain seq x y z
N MET A 1 2.58 -4.08 25.03
CA MET A 1 3.69 -3.28 24.48
C MET A 1 3.42 -3.09 23.00
N LYS A 2 3.12 -1.86 22.57
CA LYS A 2 2.84 -1.56 21.15
C LYS A 2 4.15 -1.63 20.37
N ARG A 3 4.32 -2.66 19.56
CA ARG A 3 5.47 -2.75 18.64
C ARG A 3 5.11 -1.92 17.40
N HIS A 4 5.65 -0.72 17.32
CA HIS A 4 5.73 0.04 16.10
C HIS A 4 6.72 -0.68 15.17
N VAL A 5 6.20 -1.49 14.26
CA VAL A 5 7.00 -1.97 13.13
C VAL A 5 7.24 -0.76 12.25
N SER A 6 8.52 -0.41 12.13
CA SER A 6 8.96 0.79 11.42
C SER A 6 8.76 0.58 9.92
N PHE A 7 7.62 1.01 9.38
CA PHE A 7 7.33 1.06 7.94
C PHE A 7 8.22 2.02 7.16
N ILE A 8 9.15 2.70 7.85
CA ILE A 8 10.04 3.74 7.29
C ILE A 8 11.03 3.17 6.27
N ALA A 9 11.36 1.88 6.31
CA ALA A 9 12.40 1.32 5.42
C ALA A 9 11.91 0.99 4.01
N ILE A 10 10.62 0.76 3.80
CA ILE A 10 10.05 0.43 2.46
C ILE A 10 9.79 1.71 1.65
N PHE A 11 9.61 2.84 2.33
CA PHE A 11 9.30 4.13 1.72
C PHE A 11 10.45 4.72 0.89
N MET A 12 11.70 4.39 1.20
CA MET A 12 12.88 4.97 0.54
C MET A 12 13.13 4.45 -0.89
N LEU A 13 12.51 3.36 -1.32
CA LEU A 13 12.77 2.79 -2.65
C LEU A 13 11.77 3.20 -3.73
N LEU A 14 10.67 3.87 -3.37
CA LEU A 14 9.57 4.19 -4.31
C LEU A 14 9.69 5.59 -4.95
N CYS A 15 10.66 6.41 -4.55
CA CYS A 15 10.75 7.81 -4.99
C CYS A 15 11.55 8.03 -6.29
N LEU A 16 11.95 7.00 -7.05
CA LEU A 16 12.91 7.16 -8.15
C LEU A 16 12.33 7.16 -9.57
N ALA A 17 11.05 7.36 -9.78
CA ALA A 17 10.48 7.37 -11.13
C ALA A 17 9.57 8.58 -11.45
N LEU A 18 9.81 9.75 -10.89
CA LEU A 18 9.13 11.00 -11.32
C LEU A 18 10.05 11.90 -12.16
N THR A 19 10.76 11.32 -13.14
CA THR A 19 11.44 12.11 -14.18
C THR A 19 10.54 12.30 -15.40
N GLY A 20 9.37 12.83 -15.19
CA GLY A 20 8.52 13.43 -16.22
C GLY A 20 8.20 14.84 -15.77
N CYS A 21 7.96 15.77 -16.69
CA CYS A 21 7.67 17.18 -16.48
C CYS A 21 6.52 17.42 -15.47
N GLY A 22 6.77 17.03 -14.21
CA GLY A 22 5.82 17.15 -13.11
C GLY A 22 5.52 18.62 -12.84
N SER A 23 4.29 18.93 -12.48
CA SER A 23 3.97 20.30 -12.08
C SER A 23 4.76 20.67 -10.83
N LYS A 24 5.16 21.92 -10.68
CA LYS A 24 5.84 22.43 -9.48
C LYS A 24 5.11 22.05 -8.19
N ALA A 25 3.77 22.02 -8.22
CA ALA A 25 2.96 21.64 -7.08
C ALA A 25 3.14 20.15 -6.70
N ILE A 26 3.31 19.26 -7.69
CA ILE A 26 3.60 17.84 -7.44
C ILE A 26 5.00 17.68 -6.84
N GLU A 27 6.01 18.35 -7.39
CA GLU A 27 7.39 18.31 -6.87
C GLU A 27 7.45 18.80 -5.41
N GLU A 28 6.81 19.95 -5.10
CA GLU A 28 6.71 20.45 -3.73
C GLU A 28 5.94 19.49 -2.81
N GLY A 29 4.84 18.89 -3.32
CA GLY A 29 4.06 17.89 -2.60
C GLY A 29 4.88 16.65 -2.25
N THR A 30 5.66 16.14 -3.20
CA THR A 30 6.58 15.01 -3.02
C THR A 30 7.65 15.32 -1.99
N THR A 31 8.27 16.50 -2.08
CA THR A 31 9.26 16.96 -1.09
C THR A 31 8.67 17.00 0.32
N TYR A 32 7.45 17.56 0.49
CA TYR A 32 6.80 17.56 1.79
C TYR A 32 6.43 16.16 2.28
N LEU A 33 6.10 15.25 1.37
CA LEU A 33 5.81 13.84 1.72
C LEU A 33 7.07 13.15 2.26
N GLU A 34 8.21 13.33 1.59
CA GLU A 34 9.53 12.80 1.98
C GLU A 34 10.00 13.36 3.32
N ASP A 35 9.74 14.65 3.58
CA ASP A 35 10.05 15.34 4.82
C ASP A 35 9.10 14.97 5.99
N GLY A 36 8.09 14.11 5.77
CA GLY A 36 7.07 13.77 6.76
C GLY A 36 6.06 14.90 7.02
N ASN A 37 6.05 15.94 6.22
CA ASN A 37 5.11 17.07 6.33
C ASN A 37 3.77 16.77 5.60
N TYR A 38 3.12 15.67 5.94
CA TYR A 38 1.99 15.09 5.21
C TYR A 38 0.84 16.07 4.97
N LYS A 39 0.50 16.93 5.93
CA LYS A 39 -0.56 17.95 5.76
C LYS A 39 -0.22 18.98 4.68
N LYS A 40 1.05 19.38 4.59
CA LYS A 40 1.52 20.27 3.53
C LYS A 40 1.58 19.55 2.18
N ALA A 41 1.99 18.29 2.17
CA ALA A 41 1.96 17.44 0.98
C ALA A 41 0.56 17.38 0.39
N VAL A 42 -0.47 17.06 1.21
CA VAL A 42 -1.89 17.08 0.77
C VAL A 42 -2.28 18.43 0.17
N THR A 43 -1.85 19.56 0.77
CA THR A 43 -2.18 20.89 0.25
C THR A 43 -1.59 21.09 -1.14
N LYS A 44 -0.33 20.70 -1.36
CA LYS A 44 0.35 20.87 -2.64
C LYS A 44 -0.20 19.94 -3.73
N PHE A 45 -0.48 18.70 -3.40
CA PHE A 45 -1.12 17.78 -4.35
C PHE A 45 -2.54 18.24 -4.72
N LYS A 46 -3.33 18.80 -3.79
CA LYS A 46 -4.63 19.42 -4.11
C LYS A 46 -4.49 20.60 -5.03
N GLU A 47 -3.47 21.45 -4.85
CA GLU A 47 -3.17 22.54 -5.76
C GLU A 47 -2.90 22.04 -7.19
N ALA A 48 -2.24 20.89 -7.36
CA ALA A 48 -2.06 20.25 -8.66
C ALA A 48 -3.37 19.75 -9.25
N VAL A 49 -4.22 19.08 -8.44
CA VAL A 49 -5.57 18.64 -8.84
C VAL A 49 -6.42 19.80 -9.32
N ASP A 50 -6.48 20.90 -8.55
CA ASP A 50 -7.28 22.09 -8.87
C ASP A 50 -6.85 22.74 -10.18
N LYS A 51 -5.57 22.61 -10.55
CA LYS A 51 -5.01 23.09 -11.81
C LYS A 51 -5.12 22.09 -12.97
N GLY A 52 -5.66 20.91 -12.74
CA GLY A 52 -5.74 19.82 -13.73
C GLY A 52 -4.37 19.31 -14.17
N GLN A 53 -3.37 19.36 -13.30
CA GLN A 53 -1.99 18.96 -13.59
C GLN A 53 -1.72 17.56 -13.04
N ASP A 54 -1.46 16.60 -13.93
CA ASP A 54 -1.15 15.20 -13.57
C ASP A 54 -2.04 14.66 -12.44
N THR A 55 -3.36 14.81 -12.63
CA THR A 55 -4.36 14.58 -11.58
C THR A 55 -4.29 13.17 -10.98
N GLY A 56 -3.97 12.17 -11.77
CA GLY A 56 -3.76 10.80 -11.30
C GLY A 56 -2.62 10.71 -10.28
N GLU A 57 -1.46 11.28 -10.61
CA GLU A 57 -0.30 11.31 -9.71
C GLU A 57 -0.54 12.19 -8.48
N ALA A 58 -1.23 13.32 -8.67
CA ALA A 58 -1.58 14.19 -7.55
C ALA A 58 -2.51 13.47 -6.55
N TYR A 59 -3.52 12.73 -7.02
CA TYR A 59 -4.37 11.93 -6.16
C TYR A 59 -3.61 10.79 -5.49
N ARG A 60 -2.67 10.14 -6.19
CA ARG A 60 -1.79 9.14 -5.60
C ARG A 60 -0.98 9.74 -4.44
N GLY A 61 -0.40 10.91 -4.62
CA GLY A 61 0.33 11.64 -3.58
C GLY A 61 -0.57 12.03 -2.39
N ILE A 62 -1.82 12.45 -2.64
CA ILE A 62 -2.81 12.68 -1.57
C ILE A 62 -3.06 11.39 -0.79
N GLY A 63 -3.27 10.27 -1.49
CA GLY A 63 -3.49 8.96 -0.88
C GLY A 63 -2.34 8.55 0.04
N MET A 64 -1.10 8.69 -0.42
CA MET A 64 0.11 8.39 0.36
C MET A 64 0.20 9.28 1.62
N ALA A 65 0.00 10.59 1.48
CA ALA A 65 0.02 11.50 2.63
C ALA A 65 -1.11 11.22 3.64
N LYS A 66 -2.29 10.85 3.16
CA LYS A 66 -3.43 10.45 4.00
C LYS A 66 -3.19 9.11 4.72
N TRP A 67 -2.57 8.14 4.04
CA TRP A 67 -2.13 6.89 4.64
C TRP A 67 -1.18 7.13 5.83
N GLU A 68 -0.16 7.96 5.64
CA GLU A 68 0.80 8.31 6.69
C GLU A 68 0.17 9.07 7.88
N LEU A 69 -0.92 9.80 7.64
CA LEU A 69 -1.72 10.43 8.68
C LEU A 69 -2.67 9.45 9.41
N GLY A 70 -2.77 8.20 8.95
CA GLY A 70 -3.71 7.20 9.48
C GLY A 70 -5.17 7.44 9.07
N GLU A 71 -5.40 8.31 8.09
CA GLU A 71 -6.72 8.67 7.55
C GLU A 71 -7.10 7.69 6.41
N TYR A 72 -7.32 6.40 6.76
CA TYR A 72 -7.38 5.30 5.79
C TYR A 72 -8.56 5.39 4.82
N GLU A 73 -9.73 5.87 5.24
CA GLU A 73 -10.87 6.12 4.35
C GLU A 73 -10.55 7.19 3.30
N ALA A 74 -9.90 8.27 3.74
CA ALA A 74 -9.49 9.35 2.84
C ALA A 74 -8.36 8.90 1.91
N ALA A 75 -7.44 8.06 2.38
CA ALA A 75 -6.38 7.47 1.57
C ALA A 75 -6.98 6.56 0.48
N LEU A 76 -7.89 5.65 0.85
CA LEU A 76 -8.59 4.76 -0.07
C LEU A 76 -9.29 5.55 -1.18
N SER A 77 -10.08 6.57 -0.80
CA SER A 77 -10.78 7.43 -1.76
C SER A 77 -9.81 8.15 -2.71
N ALA A 78 -8.68 8.63 -2.19
CA ALA A 78 -7.68 9.29 -3.01
C ALA A 78 -6.98 8.31 -3.98
N PHE A 79 -6.64 7.10 -3.55
CA PHE A 79 -6.05 6.08 -4.43
C PHE A 79 -7.03 5.60 -5.51
N GLN A 80 -8.33 5.47 -5.19
CA GLN A 80 -9.36 5.19 -6.20
C GLN A 80 -9.47 6.34 -7.21
N SER A 81 -9.48 7.59 -6.72
CA SER A 81 -9.44 8.78 -7.59
C SER A 81 -8.20 8.82 -8.46
N ALA A 82 -7.04 8.34 -7.97
CA ALA A 82 -5.83 8.25 -8.77
C ALA A 82 -6.05 7.32 -9.99
N LEU A 83 -6.61 6.13 -9.78
CA LEU A 83 -6.93 5.20 -10.86
C LEU A 83 -7.93 5.80 -11.86
N ASP A 84 -8.99 6.45 -11.36
CA ASP A 84 -10.04 7.08 -12.18
C ASP A 84 -9.49 8.25 -13.02
N ASN A 85 -8.42 8.89 -12.56
CA ASN A 85 -7.75 10.01 -13.24
C ASN A 85 -6.46 9.58 -13.97
N GLY A 86 -6.30 8.30 -14.26
CA GLY A 86 -5.28 7.80 -15.17
C GLY A 86 -3.90 7.57 -14.55
N ALA A 87 -3.79 7.47 -13.22
CA ALA A 87 -2.57 6.97 -12.61
C ALA A 87 -2.23 5.57 -13.11
N GLU A 88 -0.95 5.29 -13.22
CA GLU A 88 -0.48 3.97 -13.63
C GLU A 88 -0.92 2.90 -12.62
N LYS A 89 -1.41 1.77 -13.14
CA LYS A 89 -1.88 0.62 -12.36
C LYS A 89 -0.68 -0.23 -11.93
N THR A 90 0.03 0.24 -10.91
CA THR A 90 1.23 -0.39 -10.37
C THR A 90 0.91 -1.34 -9.21
N ALA A 91 1.79 -2.32 -8.97
CA ALA A 91 1.72 -3.18 -7.80
C ALA A 91 1.66 -2.38 -6.49
N ALA A 92 2.42 -1.28 -6.42
CA ALA A 92 2.44 -0.39 -5.25
C ALA A 92 1.08 0.28 -5.00
N LEU A 93 0.41 0.78 -6.04
CA LEU A 93 -0.91 1.40 -5.90
C LEU A 93 -1.95 0.38 -5.44
N TYR A 94 -1.95 -0.82 -6.00
CA TYR A 94 -2.84 -1.90 -5.57
C TYR A 94 -2.53 -2.37 -4.14
N ASN A 95 -1.25 -2.43 -3.74
CA ASN A 95 -0.90 -2.74 -2.35
C ASN A 95 -1.44 -1.69 -1.36
N PHE A 96 -1.36 -0.40 -1.69
CA PHE A 96 -1.96 0.66 -0.86
C PHE A 96 -3.48 0.53 -0.77
N LEU A 97 -4.16 0.28 -1.89
CA LEU A 97 -5.62 0.06 -1.90
C LEU A 97 -6.01 -1.13 -1.03
N GLY A 98 -5.33 -2.28 -1.20
CA GLY A 98 -5.57 -3.47 -0.38
C GLY A 98 -5.28 -3.23 1.09
N SER A 99 -4.22 -2.51 1.40
CA SER A 99 -3.84 -2.19 2.77
C SER A 99 -4.83 -1.22 3.44
N CYS A 100 -5.37 -0.24 2.70
CA CYS A 100 -6.46 0.61 3.19
C CYS A 100 -7.69 -0.23 3.53
N GLU A 101 -8.13 -1.11 2.63
CA GLU A 101 -9.27 -1.98 2.86
C GLU A 101 -9.09 -2.89 4.08
N LEU A 102 -7.87 -3.44 4.24
CA LEU A 102 -7.54 -4.28 5.39
C LEU A 102 -7.58 -3.49 6.71
N LYS A 103 -7.14 -2.22 6.71
CA LYS A 103 -7.23 -1.31 7.85
C LYS A 103 -8.67 -0.92 8.20
N LEU A 104 -9.54 -0.85 7.18
CA LEU A 104 -10.97 -0.56 7.31
C LEU A 104 -11.83 -1.78 7.61
N ASP A 105 -11.18 -2.94 7.84
CA ASP A 105 -11.82 -4.22 8.15
C ASP A 105 -12.67 -4.78 6.98
N ASN A 106 -12.22 -4.52 5.75
CA ASN A 106 -12.81 -5.03 4.51
C ASN A 106 -11.88 -6.08 3.86
N PRO A 107 -11.61 -7.22 4.50
CA PRO A 107 -10.60 -8.16 4.05
C PRO A 107 -10.90 -8.82 2.70
N LYS A 108 -12.16 -8.89 2.29
CA LYS A 108 -12.54 -9.43 0.97
C LYS A 108 -12.11 -8.50 -0.16
N GLU A 109 -12.32 -7.21 0.00
CA GLU A 109 -11.91 -6.17 -0.93
C GLU A 109 -10.38 -6.05 -0.96
N ALA A 110 -9.72 -6.18 0.19
CA ALA A 110 -8.27 -6.22 0.29
C ALA A 110 -7.66 -7.36 -0.56
N LEU A 111 -8.22 -8.58 -0.49
CA LEU A 111 -7.79 -9.72 -1.30
C LEU A 111 -7.87 -9.43 -2.80
N ASN A 112 -8.93 -8.75 -3.27
CA ASN A 112 -9.06 -8.39 -4.68
C ASN A 112 -7.91 -7.48 -5.13
N TYR A 113 -7.56 -6.46 -4.34
CA TYR A 113 -6.47 -5.56 -4.67
C TYR A 113 -5.10 -6.23 -4.57
N TYR A 114 -4.85 -7.09 -3.57
CA TYR A 114 -3.58 -7.82 -3.50
C TYR A 114 -3.40 -8.78 -4.68
N ASN A 115 -4.46 -9.44 -5.15
CA ASN A 115 -4.40 -10.26 -6.35
C ASN A 115 -4.03 -9.42 -7.58
N LEU A 116 -4.67 -8.25 -7.79
CA LEU A 116 -4.32 -7.35 -8.88
C LEU A 116 -2.88 -6.86 -8.80
N GLY A 117 -2.39 -6.54 -7.60
CA GLY A 117 -1.01 -6.10 -7.38
C GLY A 117 0.02 -7.21 -7.64
N GLN A 118 -0.31 -8.46 -7.30
CA GLN A 118 0.55 -9.61 -7.56
C GLN A 118 0.64 -9.97 -9.05
N GLU A 119 -0.33 -9.57 -9.87
CA GLU A 119 -0.34 -9.74 -11.34
C GLU A 119 0.46 -8.65 -12.07
N CYS A 120 0.90 -7.58 -11.39
CA CYS A 120 1.68 -6.52 -11.99
C CYS A 120 3.15 -6.92 -12.15
N ASP A 121 3.73 -6.64 -13.32
CA ASP A 121 5.14 -6.96 -13.63
C ASP A 121 6.15 -6.07 -12.89
N ASP A 122 5.71 -4.95 -12.33
CA ASP A 122 6.53 -3.96 -11.60
C ASP A 122 6.70 -4.27 -10.10
N ALA A 123 6.13 -5.39 -9.61
CA ALA A 123 6.23 -5.75 -8.21
C ALA A 123 7.66 -6.12 -7.82
N SER A 124 8.29 -5.32 -6.94
CA SER A 124 9.56 -5.72 -6.33
C SER A 124 9.38 -6.97 -5.46
N LYS A 125 10.49 -7.67 -5.17
CA LYS A 125 10.45 -8.86 -4.30
C LYS A 125 9.88 -8.53 -2.91
N GLU A 126 10.25 -7.39 -2.36
CA GLU A 126 9.82 -6.91 -1.05
C GLU A 126 8.32 -6.56 -1.06
N LEU A 127 7.84 -5.92 -2.12
CA LEU A 127 6.44 -5.58 -2.28
C LEU A 127 5.57 -6.83 -2.46
N MET A 128 6.04 -7.79 -3.27
CA MET A 128 5.41 -9.09 -3.44
C MET A 128 5.32 -9.84 -2.11
N GLN A 129 6.40 -9.82 -1.30
CA GLN A 129 6.43 -10.41 0.03
C GLN A 129 5.38 -9.78 0.95
N GLU A 130 5.25 -8.45 0.94
CA GLU A 130 4.27 -7.73 1.76
C GLU A 130 2.83 -8.07 1.36
N MET A 131 2.52 -8.05 0.06
CA MET A 131 1.19 -8.41 -0.43
C MET A 131 0.80 -9.83 -0.09
N LYS A 132 1.72 -10.80 -0.26
CA LYS A 132 1.48 -12.22 0.11
C LYS A 132 1.24 -12.39 1.61
N TYR A 133 1.97 -11.66 2.45
CA TYR A 133 1.74 -11.71 3.90
C TYR A 133 0.38 -11.10 4.26
N ASN A 134 0.03 -9.95 3.69
CA ASN A 134 -1.25 -9.30 3.93
C ASN A 134 -2.44 -10.13 3.40
N GLU A 135 -2.24 -10.94 2.36
CA GLU A 135 -3.23 -11.90 1.87
C GLU A 135 -3.55 -12.96 2.95
N ILE A 136 -2.53 -13.47 3.67
CA ILE A 136 -2.73 -14.40 4.79
C ILE A 136 -3.59 -13.73 5.86
N VAL A 137 -3.20 -12.52 6.31
CA VAL A 137 -3.95 -11.75 7.32
C VAL A 137 -5.39 -11.50 6.88
N ALA A 138 -5.64 -11.25 5.59
CA ALA A 138 -6.99 -11.05 5.07
C ALA A 138 -7.82 -12.34 5.16
N TYR A 139 -7.24 -13.50 4.85
CA TYR A 139 -7.94 -14.79 5.03
C TYR A 139 -8.24 -15.11 6.51
N GLU A 140 -7.33 -14.76 7.41
CA GLU A 140 -7.56 -14.91 8.87
C GLU A 140 -8.72 -14.04 9.35
N LYS A 141 -8.75 -12.76 8.93
CA LYS A 141 -9.87 -11.86 9.24
C LYS A 141 -11.22 -12.36 8.71
N LEU A 142 -11.22 -13.13 7.61
CA LEU A 142 -12.41 -13.79 7.07
C LEU A 142 -12.77 -15.10 7.79
N GLY A 143 -11.96 -15.56 8.74
CA GLY A 143 -12.10 -16.88 9.35
C GLY A 143 -11.87 -18.05 8.38
N LYS A 144 -11.21 -17.78 7.23
CA LYS A 144 -10.89 -18.80 6.22
C LYS A 144 -9.55 -19.46 6.51
N TRP A 145 -9.50 -20.16 7.63
CA TRP A 145 -8.28 -20.73 8.22
C TRP A 145 -7.53 -21.67 7.27
N GLU A 146 -8.23 -22.49 6.48
CA GLU A 146 -7.60 -23.39 5.51
C GLU A 146 -6.90 -22.62 4.38
N ASN A 147 -7.50 -21.51 3.91
CA ASN A 147 -6.87 -20.65 2.93
C ASN A 147 -5.64 -19.96 3.53
N ALA A 148 -5.74 -19.44 4.76
CA ALA A 148 -4.63 -18.82 5.45
C ALA A 148 -3.44 -19.80 5.61
N ARG A 149 -3.70 -21.05 6.07
CA ARG A 149 -2.65 -22.08 6.18
C ARG A 149 -2.00 -22.43 4.85
N THR A 150 -2.81 -22.52 3.77
CA THR A 150 -2.28 -22.80 2.43
C THR A 150 -1.35 -21.69 1.97
N LYS A 151 -1.79 -20.44 2.10
CA LYS A 151 -0.99 -19.27 1.72
C LYS A 151 0.26 -19.09 2.60
N LEU A 152 0.15 -19.38 3.89
CA LEU A 152 1.29 -19.33 4.79
C LEU A 152 2.34 -20.38 4.43
N LYS A 153 1.93 -21.60 4.07
CA LYS A 153 2.86 -22.64 3.62
C LYS A 153 3.65 -22.21 2.37
N GLU A 154 2.98 -21.58 1.41
CA GLU A 154 3.62 -20.99 0.22
C GLU A 154 4.56 -19.86 0.63
N TYR A 155 4.12 -18.96 1.50
CA TYR A 155 4.88 -17.83 1.98
C TYR A 155 6.19 -18.25 2.67
N VAL A 156 6.14 -19.17 3.62
CA VAL A 156 7.34 -19.65 4.36
C VAL A 156 8.33 -20.34 3.42
N LYS A 157 7.85 -21.03 2.39
CA LYS A 157 8.71 -21.63 1.36
C LYS A 157 9.45 -20.55 0.55
N ASP A 158 8.75 -19.45 0.17
CA ASP A 158 9.31 -18.37 -0.64
C ASP A 158 10.20 -17.43 0.19
N TYR A 159 9.87 -17.25 1.47
CA TYR A 159 10.52 -16.32 2.40
C TYR A 159 10.92 -16.98 3.73
N PRO A 160 11.83 -17.99 3.72
CA PRO A 160 12.12 -18.84 4.88
C PRO A 160 12.77 -18.08 6.06
N ASN A 161 13.30 -16.87 5.83
CA ASN A 161 13.95 -16.06 6.85
C ASN A 161 13.06 -14.94 7.41
N ASP A 162 11.78 -14.87 7.02
CA ASP A 162 10.85 -13.90 7.57
C ASP A 162 10.23 -14.44 8.86
N GLU A 163 10.59 -13.82 9.98
CA GLU A 163 10.06 -14.19 11.31
C GLU A 163 8.55 -14.06 11.42
N ARG A 164 7.89 -13.22 10.57
CA ARG A 164 6.43 -13.09 10.56
C ARG A 164 5.80 -14.43 10.19
N GLY A 165 6.32 -15.09 9.15
CA GLY A 165 5.82 -16.38 8.71
C GLY A 165 5.91 -17.46 9.79
N THR A 166 7.00 -17.49 10.57
CA THR A 166 7.16 -18.44 11.67
C THR A 166 6.14 -18.20 12.79
N LYS A 167 5.98 -16.92 13.19
CA LYS A 167 5.02 -16.55 14.24
C LYS A 167 3.59 -16.80 13.82
N GLU A 168 3.28 -16.59 12.55
CA GLU A 168 1.95 -16.86 11.99
C GLU A 168 1.65 -18.35 11.92
N ALA A 169 2.67 -19.18 11.63
CA ALA A 169 2.52 -20.63 11.65
C ALA A 169 2.13 -21.14 13.06
N GLU A 170 2.81 -20.65 14.10
CA GLU A 170 2.50 -20.97 15.49
C GLU A 170 1.06 -20.55 15.87
N PHE A 171 0.61 -19.39 15.40
CA PHE A 171 -0.77 -18.91 15.64
C PHE A 171 -1.80 -19.81 14.94
N LEU A 172 -1.60 -20.12 13.66
CA LEU A 172 -2.54 -20.90 12.87
C LEU A 172 -2.65 -22.37 13.31
N GLU A 173 -1.65 -22.91 14.03
CA GLU A 173 -1.75 -24.23 14.67
C GLU A 173 -2.79 -24.26 15.79
N THR A 174 -3.16 -23.12 16.36
CA THR A 174 -4.12 -23.01 17.46
C THR A 174 -5.55 -22.75 17.01
N GLN A 175 -5.79 -22.51 15.72
CA GLN A 175 -7.10 -22.24 15.12
C GLN A 175 -7.67 -23.53 14.49
#